data_6aee0f085e67d93857aa58fe3ac6a10b
#
_entry.id   6aee0f085e67d93857aa58fe3ac6a10b
#
_cell.length_a   1.000
_cell.length_b   1.000
_cell.length_c   1.000
_cell.angle_alpha   90.00
_cell.angle_beta   90.00
_cell.angle_gamma   90.00
#
_symmetry.space_group_name_H-M   'P 1'
#
loop_
_entity.id
_entity.type
_entity.pdbx_description
1 polymer ?
#
loop_
_entity_poly.entity_id
_entity_poly.type
_entity_poly.pdbx_seq_one_letter_code
_entity_poly.pdbx_strand_id
1 'polypeptide(L)'
;MKRKGNFYKDIYNKDNIKKAIIEAAKGKKDRNNVARILENIDKYVDILFNMLTTKEIKLSPYKKMTIHDGANKKERIIFKPAFFPDQCIHWSLMLQLQPILQKGMYEYCCASVPNRGIHYGSTYIKRILKDDRKNTKYCLKLDVKKFYPSIDKNVCKRKFRRIIKDYDVLNLIDAIIDSSNENGLPIR
;
A
#
# COMPACT_ATOMS: atom_id res chain seq x y z
N MET A 1 20.13 2.69 -9.52
CA MET A 1 19.88 3.27 -8.18
C MET A 1 20.52 2.39 -7.11
N LYS A 2 21.23 2.95 -6.11
CA LYS A 2 21.83 2.16 -5.02
C LYS A 2 20.72 1.59 -4.13
N ARG A 3 20.73 0.27 -3.87
CA ARG A 3 19.72 -0.41 -3.05
C ARG A 3 19.72 0.11 -1.62
N LYS A 4 18.53 0.25 -1.01
CA LYS A 4 18.34 0.68 0.38
C LYS A 4 18.37 -0.51 1.35
N GLY A 5 18.92 -0.32 2.53
CA GLY A 5 18.97 -1.33 3.59
C GLY A 5 19.12 -0.69 4.97
N ASN A 6 19.12 -1.53 5.99
CA ASN A 6 19.30 -1.16 7.40
C ASN A 6 18.18 -0.26 7.95
N PHE A 7 16.94 -0.47 7.51
CA PHE A 7 15.77 0.29 7.98
C PHE A 7 14.65 -0.57 8.59
N TYR A 8 14.88 -1.88 8.76
CA TYR A 8 13.90 -2.74 9.45
C TYR A 8 13.61 -2.25 10.87
N LYS A 9 14.65 -1.76 11.58
CA LYS A 9 14.52 -1.16 12.92
C LYS A 9 13.57 0.05 12.95
N ASP A 10 13.52 0.81 11.86
CA ASP A 10 12.64 1.96 11.76
C ASP A 10 11.18 1.52 11.59
N ILE A 11 10.94 0.33 10.99
CA ILE A 11 9.60 -0.25 10.84
C ILE A 11 9.04 -0.65 12.20
N TYR A 12 9.83 -1.32 13.07
CA TYR A 12 9.36 -1.72 14.40
C TYR A 12 9.60 -0.67 15.51
N ASN A 13 10.09 0.52 15.17
CA ASN A 13 10.16 1.62 16.12
C ASN A 13 8.75 1.93 16.65
N LYS A 14 8.61 2.05 17.98
CA LYS A 14 7.30 2.23 18.65
C LYS A 14 6.56 3.48 18.17
N ASP A 15 7.26 4.60 17.90
CA ASP A 15 6.66 5.81 17.38
C ASP A 15 6.13 5.61 15.95
N ASN A 16 6.88 4.87 15.12
CA ASN A 16 6.44 4.49 13.78
C ASN A 16 5.21 3.58 13.84
N ILE A 17 5.19 2.59 14.73
CA ILE A 17 4.03 1.69 14.93
C ILE A 17 2.81 2.49 15.40
N LYS A 18 2.98 3.40 16.38
CA LYS A 18 1.90 4.28 16.87
C LYS A 18 1.32 5.12 15.74
N LYS A 19 2.19 5.73 14.94
CA LYS A 19 1.78 6.46 13.73
C LYS A 19 1.07 5.56 12.73
N ALA A 20 1.54 4.35 12.52
CA ALA A 20 0.94 3.38 11.61
C ALA A 20 -0.48 2.98 12.01
N ILE A 21 -0.73 2.77 13.32
CA ILE A 21 -2.07 2.48 13.85
C ILE A 21 -3.01 3.67 13.59
N ILE A 22 -2.55 4.89 13.83
CA ILE A 22 -3.33 6.12 13.58
C ILE A 22 -3.66 6.29 12.09
N GLU A 23 -2.67 6.07 11.20
CA GLU A 23 -2.88 6.13 9.75
C GLU A 23 -3.85 5.04 9.26
N ALA A 24 -3.71 3.82 9.77
CA ALA A 24 -4.63 2.72 9.45
C ALA A 24 -6.08 3.01 9.89
N ALA A 25 -6.27 3.81 10.96
CA ALA A 25 -7.58 4.14 11.52
C ALA A 25 -8.29 5.28 10.79
N LYS A 26 -7.63 6.02 9.91
CA LYS A 26 -8.27 7.13 9.17
C LYS A 26 -9.51 6.65 8.39
N GLY A 27 -10.64 7.34 8.58
CA GLY A 27 -11.93 6.99 7.98
C GLY A 27 -12.58 5.71 8.54
N LYS A 28 -12.13 5.23 9.72
CA LYS A 28 -12.66 4.01 10.35
C LYS A 28 -12.80 4.13 11.88
N LYS A 29 -12.60 5.32 12.44
CA LYS A 29 -12.58 5.55 13.90
C LYS A 29 -13.90 5.22 14.60
N ASP A 30 -14.99 5.30 13.85
CA ASP A 30 -16.36 4.96 14.24
C ASP A 30 -16.61 3.45 14.41
N ARG A 31 -15.68 2.61 13.98
CA ARG A 31 -15.82 1.15 14.12
C ARG A 31 -15.38 0.72 15.51
N ASN A 32 -16.23 0.00 16.24
CA ASN A 32 -15.98 -0.43 17.63
C ASN A 32 -14.61 -1.10 17.85
N ASN A 33 -14.20 -1.97 16.92
CA ASN A 33 -12.89 -2.64 17.01
C ASN A 33 -11.72 -1.68 16.82
N VAL A 34 -11.88 -0.61 16.01
CA VAL A 34 -10.85 0.41 15.79
C VAL A 34 -10.80 1.37 16.97
N ALA A 35 -11.96 1.84 17.46
CA ALA A 35 -12.06 2.71 18.63
C ALA A 35 -11.38 2.08 19.85
N ARG A 36 -11.69 0.81 20.17
CA ARG A 36 -11.07 0.06 21.28
C ARG A 36 -9.54 -0.01 21.17
N ILE A 37 -9.00 -0.12 19.94
CA ILE A 37 -7.56 -0.17 19.72
C ILE A 37 -6.95 1.22 19.95
N LEU A 38 -7.63 2.29 19.51
CA LEU A 38 -7.17 3.67 19.71
C LEU A 38 -7.20 4.08 21.18
N GLU A 39 -8.19 3.64 21.95
CA GLU A 39 -8.29 3.87 23.39
C GLU A 39 -7.15 3.23 24.18
N ASN A 40 -6.62 2.12 23.69
CA ASN A 40 -5.55 1.36 24.34
C ASN A 40 -4.30 1.27 23.45
N ILE A 41 -3.98 2.33 22.71
CA ILE A 41 -3.01 2.32 21.61
C ILE A 41 -1.64 1.80 22.04
N ASP A 42 -1.14 2.17 23.22
CA ASP A 42 0.20 1.80 23.69
C ASP A 42 0.32 0.28 23.91
N LYS A 43 -0.74 -0.37 24.43
CA LYS A 43 -0.82 -1.84 24.52
C LYS A 43 -0.67 -2.49 23.14
N TYR A 44 -1.36 -1.97 22.12
CA TYR A 44 -1.32 -2.51 20.77
C TYR A 44 -0.01 -2.20 20.04
N VAL A 45 0.65 -1.08 20.38
CA VAL A 45 2.02 -0.77 19.96
C VAL A 45 2.97 -1.84 20.48
N ASP A 46 2.90 -2.22 21.76
CA ASP A 46 3.77 -3.23 22.36
C ASP A 46 3.55 -4.61 21.75
N ILE A 47 2.32 -4.98 21.44
CA ILE A 47 2.02 -6.25 20.74
C ILE A 47 2.69 -6.26 19.37
N LEU A 48 2.52 -5.21 18.56
CA LEU A 48 3.14 -5.12 17.23
C LEU A 48 4.66 -5.04 17.30
N PHE A 49 5.20 -4.31 18.27
CA PHE A 49 6.64 -4.24 18.52
C PHE A 49 7.21 -5.65 18.75
N ASN A 50 6.58 -6.44 19.62
CA ASN A 50 7.01 -7.81 19.89
C ASN A 50 6.91 -8.68 18.63
N MET A 51 5.78 -8.65 17.90
CA MET A 51 5.62 -9.43 16.66
C MET A 51 6.68 -9.09 15.61
N LEU A 52 7.01 -7.80 15.44
CA LEU A 52 7.99 -7.37 14.45
C LEU A 52 9.43 -7.65 14.89
N THR A 53 9.76 -7.53 16.17
CA THR A 53 11.10 -7.81 16.69
C THR A 53 11.42 -9.30 16.73
N THR A 54 10.46 -10.15 17.12
CA THR A 54 10.60 -11.61 17.08
C THR A 54 10.48 -12.18 15.67
N LYS A 55 9.96 -11.37 14.71
CA LYS A 55 9.66 -11.77 13.33
C LYS A 55 8.61 -12.88 13.22
N GLU A 56 7.87 -13.14 14.29
CA GLU A 56 6.75 -14.08 14.33
C GLU A 56 5.46 -13.40 13.86
N ILE A 57 5.41 -13.07 12.56
CA ILE A 57 4.31 -12.31 11.97
C ILE A 57 3.23 -13.27 11.50
N LYS A 58 2.10 -13.27 12.21
CA LYS A 58 0.91 -14.04 11.83
C LYS A 58 -0.13 -13.09 11.25
N LEU A 59 -0.28 -13.08 9.92
CA LEU A 59 -1.30 -12.32 9.23
C LEU A 59 -2.61 -13.12 9.18
N SER A 60 -3.74 -12.42 9.32
CA SER A 60 -5.07 -13.03 9.31
C SER A 60 -5.51 -13.35 7.88
N PRO A 61 -6.37 -14.36 7.67
CA PRO A 61 -6.98 -14.58 6.36
C PRO A 61 -7.78 -13.35 5.91
N TYR A 62 -7.65 -13.01 4.63
CA TYR A 62 -8.41 -11.89 4.06
C TYR A 62 -9.91 -12.19 4.04
N LYS A 63 -10.71 -11.23 4.47
CA LYS A 63 -12.18 -11.30 4.36
C LYS A 63 -12.60 -10.90 2.96
N LYS A 64 -13.19 -11.83 2.21
CA LYS A 64 -13.76 -11.59 0.88
C LYS A 64 -15.09 -10.85 1.00
N MET A 65 -15.27 -9.81 0.20
CA MET A 65 -16.51 -9.02 0.14
C MET A 65 -16.83 -8.68 -1.31
N THR A 66 -18.09 -8.71 -1.66
CA THR A 66 -18.59 -8.19 -2.93
C THR A 66 -19.09 -6.77 -2.73
N ILE A 67 -18.66 -5.86 -3.56
CA ILE A 67 -19.14 -4.48 -3.61
C ILE A 67 -19.66 -4.15 -5.00
N HIS A 68 -20.64 -3.26 -5.07
CA HIS A 68 -21.14 -2.70 -6.32
C HIS A 68 -20.57 -1.29 -6.48
N ASP A 69 -19.79 -1.07 -7.53
CA ASP A 69 -19.04 0.16 -7.76
C ASP A 69 -19.58 0.94 -8.96
N GLY A 70 -19.68 2.26 -8.77
CA GLY A 70 -20.11 3.20 -9.77
C GLY A 70 -21.60 3.15 -10.14
N ALA A 71 -22.02 4.06 -11.03
CA ALA A 71 -23.41 4.18 -11.50
C ALA A 71 -23.94 2.91 -12.20
N ASN A 72 -23.05 2.14 -12.81
CA ASN A 72 -23.40 0.90 -13.51
C ASN A 72 -23.46 -0.32 -12.56
N LYS A 73 -23.38 -0.13 -11.25
CA LYS A 73 -23.41 -1.19 -10.22
C LYS A 73 -22.49 -2.37 -10.55
N LYS A 74 -21.29 -2.08 -11.08
CA LYS A 74 -20.33 -3.11 -11.45
C LYS A 74 -19.91 -3.88 -10.20
N GLU A 75 -20.15 -5.18 -10.20
CA GLU A 75 -19.74 -6.07 -9.13
C GLU A 75 -18.22 -6.19 -9.09
N ARG A 76 -17.64 -6.00 -7.88
CA ARG A 76 -16.22 -6.19 -7.62
C ARG A 76 -16.02 -7.02 -6.37
N ILE A 77 -15.17 -8.00 -6.47
CA ILE A 77 -14.72 -8.77 -5.32
C ILE A 77 -13.50 -8.08 -4.74
N ILE A 78 -13.61 -7.65 -3.48
CA ILE A 78 -12.51 -7.05 -2.73
C ILE A 78 -12.10 -7.96 -1.58
N PHE A 79 -10.82 -7.87 -1.22
CA PHE A 79 -10.23 -8.66 -0.15
C PHE A 79 -9.77 -7.73 0.97
N LYS A 80 -10.42 -7.82 2.12
CA LYS A 80 -10.17 -6.93 3.24
C LYS A 80 -9.29 -7.62 4.29
N PRO A 81 -8.06 -7.14 4.53
CA PRO A 81 -7.24 -7.60 5.65
C PRO A 81 -7.85 -7.16 6.98
N ALA A 82 -7.57 -7.87 8.05
CA ALA A 82 -7.95 -7.45 9.40
C ALA A 82 -7.37 -6.07 9.70
N PHE A 83 -8.07 -5.27 10.52
CA PHE A 83 -7.53 -3.97 10.93
C PHE A 83 -6.25 -4.17 11.75
N PHE A 84 -6.32 -5.06 12.73
CA PHE A 84 -5.19 -5.44 13.58
C PHE A 84 -5.01 -6.96 13.50
N PRO A 85 -3.79 -7.45 13.35
CA PRO A 85 -2.54 -6.69 13.20
C PRO A 85 -2.24 -6.20 11.77
N ASP A 86 -2.92 -6.75 10.74
CA ASP A 86 -2.50 -6.72 9.35
C ASP A 86 -2.36 -5.30 8.78
N GLN A 87 -3.45 -4.49 8.83
CA GLN A 87 -3.39 -3.13 8.27
C GLN A 87 -2.38 -2.25 9.01
N CYS A 88 -2.20 -2.48 10.33
CA CYS A 88 -1.23 -1.75 11.12
C CYS A 88 0.21 -2.11 10.73
N ILE A 89 0.51 -3.39 10.49
CA ILE A 89 1.82 -3.84 9.98
C ILE A 89 2.05 -3.29 8.57
N HIS A 90 1.06 -3.33 7.69
CA HIS A 90 1.17 -2.77 6.35
C HIS A 90 1.51 -1.27 6.39
N TRP A 91 0.87 -0.51 7.27
CA TRP A 91 1.18 0.91 7.44
C TRP A 91 2.55 1.15 8.06
N SER A 92 2.97 0.32 9.04
CA SER A 92 4.30 0.43 9.64
C SER A 92 5.42 0.25 8.59
N LEU A 93 5.26 -0.73 7.70
CA LEU A 93 6.13 -0.91 6.54
C LEU A 93 6.03 0.26 5.56
N MET A 94 4.82 0.68 5.18
CA MET A 94 4.62 1.68 4.14
C MET A 94 5.13 3.07 4.52
N LEU A 95 5.05 3.46 5.77
CA LEU A 95 5.61 4.74 6.25
C LEU A 95 7.11 4.85 5.98
N GLN A 96 7.84 3.74 6.04
CA GLN A 96 9.29 3.69 5.77
C GLN A 96 9.59 3.43 4.29
N LEU A 97 8.77 2.64 3.62
CA LEU A 97 8.99 2.21 2.24
C LEU A 97 8.59 3.28 1.21
N GLN A 98 7.50 4.01 1.47
CA GLN A 98 6.94 4.99 0.54
C GLN A 98 7.94 6.05 0.07
N PRO A 99 8.75 6.69 0.93
CA PRO A 99 9.75 7.67 0.48
C PRO A 99 10.82 7.07 -0.44
N ILE A 100 11.14 5.78 -0.25
CA ILE A 100 12.10 5.05 -1.08
C ILE A 100 11.51 4.80 -2.47
N LEU A 101 10.26 4.35 -2.54
CA LEU A 101 9.56 4.06 -3.80
C LEU A 101 9.31 5.33 -4.60
N GLN A 102 8.92 6.43 -3.94
CA GLN A 102 8.60 7.70 -4.61
C GLN A 102 9.78 8.31 -5.36
N LYS A 103 11.02 8.08 -4.91
CA LYS A 103 12.22 8.59 -5.60
C LYS A 103 12.39 8.06 -7.02
N GLY A 104 11.82 6.91 -7.34
CA GLY A 104 11.89 6.30 -8.68
C GLY A 104 10.61 6.40 -9.48
N MET A 105 9.57 7.05 -8.94
CA MET A 105 8.30 7.20 -9.64
C MET A 105 8.36 8.30 -10.68
N TYR A 106 7.70 8.04 -11.81
CA TYR A 106 7.46 9.06 -12.83
C TYR A 106 6.70 10.26 -12.22
N GLU A 107 7.11 11.46 -12.58
CA GLU A 107 6.57 12.71 -12.02
C GLU A 107 5.04 12.78 -12.11
N TYR A 108 4.48 12.34 -13.22
CA TYR A 108 3.03 12.37 -13.48
C TYR A 108 2.30 11.09 -13.10
N CYS A 109 2.90 10.25 -12.27
CA CYS A 109 2.18 9.15 -11.63
C CYS A 109 1.25 9.74 -10.56
N CYS A 110 -0.07 9.74 -10.85
CA CYS A 110 -1.09 10.39 -10.02
C CYS A 110 -1.89 9.41 -9.15
N ALA A 111 -1.67 8.09 -9.31
CA ALA A 111 -2.42 7.09 -8.58
C ALA A 111 -1.75 6.75 -7.23
N SER A 112 -2.50 6.94 -6.13
CA SER A 112 -2.07 6.57 -4.76
C SER A 112 -0.76 7.22 -4.30
N VAL A 113 -0.39 8.34 -4.87
CA VAL A 113 0.77 9.14 -4.45
C VAL A 113 0.27 10.37 -3.70
N PRO A 114 0.74 10.63 -2.47
CA PRO A 114 0.36 11.82 -1.73
C PRO A 114 0.59 13.10 -2.53
N ASN A 115 -0.35 14.02 -2.48
CA ASN A 115 -0.35 15.31 -3.19
C ASN A 115 -0.36 15.22 -4.73
N ARG A 116 -0.56 14.03 -5.31
CA ARG A 116 -0.63 13.80 -6.77
C ARG A 116 -1.95 13.12 -7.14
N GLY A 117 -3.07 13.78 -6.87
CA GLY A 117 -4.40 13.28 -7.23
C GLY A 117 -4.84 13.66 -8.66
N ILE A 118 -6.12 13.46 -8.94
CA ILE A 118 -6.76 13.76 -10.24
C ILE A 118 -6.51 15.21 -10.67
N HIS A 119 -6.58 16.16 -9.74
CA HIS A 119 -6.36 17.58 -10.04
C HIS A 119 -4.92 17.87 -10.50
N TYR A 120 -3.91 17.22 -9.88
CA TYR A 120 -2.53 17.32 -10.30
C TYR A 120 -2.35 16.85 -11.75
N GLY A 121 -2.84 15.65 -12.07
CA GLY A 121 -2.78 15.10 -13.43
C GLY A 121 -3.55 15.95 -14.45
N SER A 122 -4.75 16.39 -14.10
CA SER A 122 -5.60 17.24 -14.94
C SER A 122 -4.92 18.58 -15.28
N THR A 123 -4.29 19.23 -14.30
CA THR A 123 -3.57 20.50 -14.51
C THR A 123 -2.40 20.31 -15.47
N TYR A 124 -1.66 19.20 -15.33
CA TYR A 124 -0.57 18.86 -16.24
C TYR A 124 -1.05 18.66 -17.68
N ILE A 125 -2.11 17.84 -17.88
CA ILE A 125 -2.67 17.60 -19.21
C ILE A 125 -3.17 18.90 -19.84
N LYS A 126 -3.90 19.73 -19.09
CA LYS A 126 -4.36 21.03 -19.57
C LYS A 126 -3.22 21.93 -20.05
N ARG A 127 -2.10 21.94 -19.32
CA ARG A 127 -0.91 22.71 -19.71
C ARG A 127 -0.35 22.21 -21.04
N ILE A 128 -0.11 20.90 -21.18
CA ILE A 128 0.42 20.32 -22.42
C ILE A 128 -0.49 20.59 -23.61
N LEU A 129 -1.79 20.41 -23.46
CA LEU A 129 -2.75 20.68 -24.54
C LEU A 129 -2.77 22.15 -24.98
N LYS A 130 -2.47 23.07 -24.07
CA LYS A 130 -2.36 24.51 -24.36
C LYS A 130 -1.05 24.85 -25.07
N ASP A 131 0.06 24.31 -24.54
CA ASP A 131 1.42 24.72 -24.93
C ASP A 131 1.89 24.02 -26.22
N ASP A 132 1.39 22.81 -26.51
CA ASP A 132 1.80 22.01 -27.68
C ASP A 132 0.61 21.49 -28.49
N ARG A 133 -0.17 22.39 -29.05
CA ARG A 133 -1.35 22.04 -29.86
C ARG A 133 -1.01 21.23 -31.12
N LYS A 134 0.20 21.38 -31.65
CA LYS A 134 0.63 20.69 -32.87
C LYS A 134 0.81 19.18 -32.64
N ASN A 135 1.41 18.79 -31.50
CA ASN A 135 1.74 17.40 -31.20
C ASN A 135 0.68 16.71 -30.32
N THR A 136 -0.35 17.42 -29.89
CA THR A 136 -1.43 16.88 -29.03
C THR A 136 -2.75 16.64 -29.78
N LYS A 137 -2.68 16.36 -31.08
CA LYS A 137 -3.87 16.08 -31.91
C LYS A 137 -4.53 14.73 -31.59
N TYR A 138 -3.77 13.78 -31.06
CA TYR A 138 -4.21 12.42 -30.75
C TYR A 138 -3.94 12.09 -29.30
N CYS A 139 -4.83 11.30 -28.70
CA CYS A 139 -4.66 10.78 -27.34
C CYS A 139 -4.77 9.25 -27.37
N LEU A 140 -3.73 8.57 -26.88
CA LEU A 140 -3.74 7.13 -26.66
C LEU A 140 -4.11 6.85 -25.21
N LYS A 141 -5.26 6.21 -24.99
CA LYS A 141 -5.69 5.74 -23.66
C LYS A 141 -5.49 4.24 -23.55
N LEU A 142 -4.68 3.82 -22.59
CA LEU A 142 -4.39 2.42 -22.29
C LEU A 142 -4.89 2.05 -20.89
N ASP A 143 -5.36 0.81 -20.73
CA ASP A 143 -5.72 0.23 -19.43
C ASP A 143 -5.31 -1.24 -19.36
N VAL A 144 -4.90 -1.70 -18.18
CA VAL A 144 -4.49 -3.09 -17.98
C VAL A 144 -5.67 -3.89 -17.43
N LYS A 145 -6.18 -4.83 -18.24
CA LYS A 145 -7.26 -5.73 -17.82
C LYS A 145 -6.88 -6.54 -16.59
N LYS A 146 -7.74 -6.49 -15.56
CA LYS A 146 -7.54 -7.23 -14.30
C LYS A 146 -6.15 -7.01 -13.67
N PHE A 147 -5.66 -5.77 -13.62
CA PHE A 147 -4.29 -5.42 -13.20
C PHE A 147 -3.86 -6.18 -11.93
N TYR A 148 -4.55 -6.01 -10.81
CA TYR A 148 -4.15 -6.67 -9.55
C TYR A 148 -4.16 -8.20 -9.62
N PRO A 149 -5.21 -8.88 -10.10
CA PRO A 149 -5.22 -10.34 -10.22
C PRO A 149 -4.17 -10.88 -11.20
N SER A 150 -3.68 -10.07 -12.14
CA SER A 150 -2.67 -10.50 -13.14
C SER A 150 -1.22 -10.27 -12.71
N ILE A 151 -1.00 -9.64 -11.54
CA ILE A 151 0.36 -9.44 -11.04
C ILE A 151 0.94 -10.78 -10.54
N ASP A 152 2.01 -11.24 -11.18
CA ASP A 152 2.80 -12.36 -10.69
C ASP A 152 3.53 -11.96 -9.40
N LYS A 153 3.24 -12.68 -8.31
CA LYS A 153 3.82 -12.43 -6.98
C LYS A 153 5.35 -12.53 -6.99
N ASN A 154 5.92 -13.48 -7.73
CA ASN A 154 7.38 -13.65 -7.81
C ASN A 154 8.03 -12.50 -8.57
N VAL A 155 7.38 -12.01 -9.63
CA VAL A 155 7.85 -10.82 -10.34
C VAL A 155 7.81 -9.60 -9.40
N CYS A 156 6.72 -9.44 -8.64
CA CYS A 156 6.58 -8.36 -7.65
C CYS A 156 7.71 -8.41 -6.61
N LYS A 157 7.96 -9.56 -5.99
CA LYS A 157 9.05 -9.78 -5.04
C LYS A 157 10.43 -9.47 -5.65
N ARG A 158 10.70 -9.92 -6.89
CA ARG A 158 11.96 -9.59 -7.60
C ARG A 158 12.13 -8.09 -7.82
N LYS A 159 11.05 -7.33 -8.07
CA LYS A 159 11.13 -5.87 -8.21
C LYS A 159 11.54 -5.20 -6.90
N PHE A 160 11.00 -5.63 -5.75
CA PHE A 160 11.44 -5.11 -4.45
C PHE A 160 12.92 -5.39 -4.19
N ARG A 161 13.44 -6.58 -4.52
CA ARG A 161 14.87 -6.94 -4.37
C ARG A 161 15.82 -6.09 -5.21
N ARG A 162 15.34 -5.44 -6.26
CA ARG A 162 16.15 -4.47 -7.05
C ARG A 162 16.34 -3.14 -6.31
N ILE A 163 15.43 -2.80 -5.39
CA ILE A 163 15.39 -1.51 -4.69
C ILE A 163 15.90 -1.65 -3.25
N ILE A 164 15.60 -2.78 -2.61
CA ILE A 164 15.86 -3.06 -1.21
C ILE A 164 16.91 -4.17 -1.12
N LYS A 165 17.85 -4.02 -0.17
CA LYS A 165 18.84 -5.03 0.21
C LYS A 165 18.68 -5.54 1.64
N ASP A 166 17.79 -4.93 2.44
CA ASP A 166 17.48 -5.31 3.80
C ASP A 166 16.68 -6.61 3.80
N TYR A 167 17.28 -7.67 4.30
CA TYR A 167 16.71 -9.01 4.24
C TYR A 167 15.43 -9.14 5.07
N ASP A 168 15.40 -8.52 6.26
CA ASP A 168 14.25 -8.58 7.15
C ASP A 168 13.06 -7.80 6.57
N VAL A 169 13.33 -6.66 5.92
CA VAL A 169 12.29 -5.92 5.18
C VAL A 169 11.75 -6.74 4.01
N LEU A 170 12.62 -7.42 3.27
CA LEU A 170 12.20 -8.27 2.15
C LEU A 170 11.35 -9.45 2.61
N ASN A 171 11.71 -10.09 3.74
CA ASN A 171 10.92 -11.16 4.32
C ASN A 171 9.52 -10.67 4.75
N LEU A 172 9.44 -9.48 5.37
CA LEU A 172 8.17 -8.88 5.73
C LEU A 172 7.30 -8.59 4.49
N ILE A 173 7.90 -8.05 3.42
CA ILE A 173 7.22 -7.79 2.14
C ILE A 173 6.72 -9.10 1.54
N ASP A 174 7.55 -10.14 1.52
CA ASP A 174 7.19 -11.45 0.98
C ASP A 174 6.03 -12.07 1.76
N ALA A 175 6.07 -12.01 3.11
CA ALA A 175 4.99 -12.48 3.97
C ALA A 175 3.65 -11.75 3.66
N ILE A 176 3.69 -10.43 3.44
CA ILE A 176 2.50 -9.66 3.09
C ILE A 176 1.98 -10.02 1.68
N ILE A 177 2.86 -10.20 0.70
CA ILE A 177 2.48 -10.60 -0.66
C ILE A 177 1.86 -12.01 -0.66
N ASP A 178 2.42 -12.92 0.13
CA ASP A 178 1.97 -14.31 0.20
C ASP A 178 0.74 -14.51 1.09
N SER A 179 0.38 -13.55 1.95
CA SER A 179 -0.76 -13.66 2.87
C SER A 179 -2.12 -13.80 2.17
N SER A 180 -2.19 -13.52 0.88
CA SER A 180 -3.38 -13.74 0.05
C SER A 180 -3.30 -15.09 -0.66
N ASN A 181 -4.39 -15.87 -0.62
CA ASN A 181 -4.53 -17.14 -1.36
C ASN A 181 -4.82 -16.94 -2.85
N GLU A 182 -4.94 -15.69 -3.31
CA GLU A 182 -5.16 -15.36 -4.72
C GLU A 182 -3.87 -15.54 -5.54
N ASN A 183 -4.00 -15.89 -6.82
CA ASN A 183 -2.86 -16.05 -7.72
C ASN A 183 -2.08 -14.74 -7.93
N GLY A 184 -2.80 -13.61 -7.94
CA GLY A 184 -2.22 -12.27 -8.03
C GLY A 184 -2.30 -11.50 -6.71
N LEU A 185 -2.29 -10.18 -6.79
CA LEU A 185 -2.50 -9.32 -5.63
C LEU A 185 -4.01 -9.06 -5.43
N PRO A 186 -4.48 -9.03 -4.17
CA PRO A 186 -5.88 -8.77 -3.88
C PRO A 186 -6.25 -7.32 -4.17
N ILE A 187 -7.45 -7.09 -4.70
CA ILE A 187 -8.07 -5.76 -4.80
C ILE A 187 -8.55 -5.36 -3.41
N ARG A 188 -8.23 -4.15 -2.99
CA ARG A 188 -8.65 -3.56 -1.71
C ARG A 188 -9.61 -2.42 -1.92
#